data_497f9315cb14d1f96e06af827da3b973
#
_entry.id   497f9315cb14d1f96e06af827da3b973
#
_cell.length_a   1.000
_cell.length_b   1.000
_cell.length_c   1.000
_cell.angle_alpha   90.00
_cell.angle_beta   90.00
_cell.angle_gamma   90.00
#
_symmetry.space_group_name_H-M   'P 1'
#
loop_
_entity.id
_entity.type
_entity.pdbx_description
1 polymer ?
#
loop_
_entity_poly.entity_id
_entity_poly.type
_entity_poly.pdbx_seq_one_letter_code
_entity_poly.pdbx_strand_id
1 'polypeptide(L)'
;MWPMSSPLAVVTGASSGIGAATARRLGAEGFHVVCAARRAERVEALATEIGGTAVVCDVTDAESVSALAARVGELAGELGRAGLDVLVNNAGGAFGSAPVAEGDAEQWRAMYDVNVIGLMQVTKALLPSLIASGAGVICNVGSTAGRIAYEGGAGYTAAKHGTQVVTETLRLELFDQPVRVCEVAPGMVRTDEFALVRFEGDQEKADAVYAGVAEPLVAEDVADAIAWVVTRPPHVNIDELVIRPRAQAAQHKIHRV
;
A
#
# COMPACT_ATOMS: atom_id res chain seq x y z
N MET A 1 21.14 11.78 3.05
CA MET A 1 20.63 12.84 3.97
C MET A 1 19.65 13.67 3.16
N TRP A 2 18.38 13.76 3.57
CA TRP A 2 17.38 14.61 2.92
C TRP A 2 17.75 16.08 3.14
N PRO A 3 17.46 16.99 2.19
CA PRO A 3 17.74 18.42 2.35
C PRO A 3 16.93 19.03 3.50
N MET A 4 17.25 20.29 3.89
CA MET A 4 16.72 20.99 5.08
C MET A 4 15.18 21.13 5.14
N SER A 5 14.43 20.89 4.05
CA SER A 5 12.97 20.80 4.03
C SER A 5 12.51 19.35 4.16
N SER A 6 11.44 19.10 4.93
CA SER A 6 10.86 17.75 5.10
C SER A 6 10.52 17.13 3.74
N PRO A 7 10.96 15.88 3.44
CA PRO A 7 10.55 15.20 2.22
C PRO A 7 9.04 14.92 2.24
N LEU A 8 8.41 14.91 1.07
CA LEU A 8 6.98 14.73 0.92
C LEU A 8 6.65 13.27 0.56
N ALA A 9 5.73 12.67 1.31
CA ALA A 9 5.25 11.31 1.05
C ALA A 9 3.72 11.27 0.92
N VAL A 10 3.21 10.42 0.05
CA VAL A 10 1.77 10.06 -0.04
C VAL A 10 1.61 8.62 0.38
N VAL A 11 0.66 8.33 1.26
CA VAL A 11 0.25 6.98 1.64
C VAL A 11 -1.24 6.81 1.35
N THR A 12 -1.58 5.94 0.40
CA THR A 12 -2.99 5.59 0.12
C THR A 12 -3.50 4.50 1.06
N GLY A 13 -4.81 4.49 1.34
CA GLY A 13 -5.39 3.56 2.32
C GLY A 13 -4.91 3.83 3.76
N ALA A 14 -4.55 5.07 4.08
CA ALA A 14 -3.95 5.47 5.36
C ALA A 14 -4.92 5.44 6.55
N SER A 15 -6.20 5.14 6.36
CA SER A 15 -7.20 5.21 7.44
C SER A 15 -7.16 4.03 8.44
N SER A 16 -6.38 2.98 8.18
CA SER A 16 -6.22 1.82 9.08
C SER A 16 -5.03 0.93 8.70
N GLY A 17 -4.74 -0.06 9.53
CA GLY A 17 -3.80 -1.15 9.27
C GLY A 17 -2.43 -0.69 8.78
N ILE A 18 -1.91 -1.36 7.75
CA ILE A 18 -0.57 -1.11 7.19
C ILE A 18 -0.40 0.35 6.75
N GLY A 19 -1.43 0.93 6.11
CA GLY A 19 -1.36 2.33 5.64
C GLY A 19 -1.22 3.33 6.77
N ALA A 20 -1.98 3.18 7.85
CA ALA A 20 -1.88 4.06 9.03
C ALA A 20 -0.52 3.89 9.74
N ALA A 21 -0.06 2.66 9.93
CA ALA A 21 1.25 2.37 10.50
C ALA A 21 2.39 2.94 9.63
N THR A 22 2.28 2.82 8.30
CA THR A 22 3.25 3.38 7.35
C THR A 22 3.30 4.90 7.43
N ALA A 23 2.13 5.58 7.52
CA ALA A 23 2.09 7.02 7.66
C ALA A 23 2.78 7.49 8.95
N ARG A 24 2.52 6.82 10.09
CA ARG A 24 3.22 7.09 11.35
C ARG A 24 4.72 6.88 11.24
N ARG A 25 5.11 5.76 10.65
CA ARG A 25 6.52 5.39 10.51
C ARG A 25 7.29 6.38 9.63
N LEU A 26 6.71 6.81 8.51
CA LEU A 26 7.33 7.83 7.65
C LEU A 26 7.34 9.22 8.32
N GLY A 27 6.29 9.58 9.04
CA GLY A 27 6.28 10.79 9.85
C GLY A 27 7.42 10.81 10.87
N ALA A 28 7.68 9.69 11.55
CA ALA A 28 8.80 9.53 12.47
C ALA A 28 10.19 9.60 11.79
N GLU A 29 10.27 9.27 10.48
CA GLU A 29 11.48 9.47 9.65
C GLU A 29 11.65 10.93 9.16
N GLY A 30 10.72 11.83 9.50
CA GLY A 30 10.78 13.24 9.15
C GLY A 30 10.10 13.59 7.83
N PHE A 31 9.32 12.71 7.24
CA PHE A 31 8.49 13.03 6.08
C PHE A 31 7.27 13.87 6.48
N HIS A 32 6.90 14.83 5.64
CA HIS A 32 5.55 15.34 5.63
C HIS A 32 4.66 14.36 4.88
N VAL A 33 3.71 13.75 5.57
CA VAL A 33 2.91 12.65 5.01
C VAL A 33 1.51 13.11 4.65
N VAL A 34 1.12 12.90 3.39
CA VAL A 34 -0.26 13.02 2.94
C VAL A 34 -0.96 11.68 3.21
N CYS A 35 -1.88 11.68 4.17
CA CYS A 35 -2.70 10.54 4.52
C CYS A 35 -3.94 10.52 3.61
N ALA A 36 -3.97 9.65 2.61
CA ALA A 36 -5.04 9.57 1.63
C ALA A 36 -5.92 8.34 1.85
N ALA A 37 -7.23 8.51 2.11
CA ALA A 37 -8.21 7.43 2.17
C ALA A 37 -9.65 8.00 2.17
N ARG A 38 -10.65 7.12 2.04
CA ARG A 38 -12.08 7.49 1.97
C ARG A 38 -12.68 7.99 3.28
N ARG A 39 -12.16 7.55 4.43
CA ARG A 39 -12.72 7.85 5.77
C ARG A 39 -12.11 9.13 6.32
N ALA A 40 -12.80 10.26 6.10
CA ALA A 40 -12.34 11.60 6.43
C ALA A 40 -11.86 11.72 7.89
N GLU A 41 -12.72 11.39 8.85
CA GLU A 41 -12.41 11.50 10.29
C GLU A 41 -11.13 10.77 10.70
N ARG A 42 -10.89 9.59 10.11
CA ARG A 42 -9.70 8.78 10.45
C ARG A 42 -8.41 9.35 9.86
N VAL A 43 -8.44 9.83 8.61
CA VAL A 43 -7.25 10.43 8.00
C VAL A 43 -6.94 11.79 8.60
N GLU A 44 -7.95 12.56 9.01
CA GLU A 44 -7.80 13.82 9.72
C GLU A 44 -7.17 13.62 11.12
N ALA A 45 -7.67 12.62 11.88
CA ALA A 45 -7.10 12.28 13.17
C ALA A 45 -5.63 11.83 13.04
N LEU A 46 -5.33 10.94 12.08
CA LEU A 46 -3.98 10.48 11.82
C LEU A 46 -3.05 11.61 11.35
N ALA A 47 -3.50 12.45 10.42
CA ALA A 47 -2.72 13.58 9.94
C ALA A 47 -2.40 14.56 11.07
N THR A 48 -3.37 14.84 11.95
CA THR A 48 -3.15 15.66 13.15
C THR A 48 -2.11 15.03 14.09
N GLU A 49 -2.21 13.73 14.33
CA GLU A 49 -1.28 12.98 15.19
C GLU A 49 0.18 13.10 14.72
N ILE A 50 0.42 13.00 13.41
CA ILE A 50 1.78 12.95 12.83
C ILE A 50 2.26 14.30 12.25
N GLY A 51 1.47 15.36 12.35
CA GLY A 51 1.78 16.66 11.71
C GLY A 51 1.77 16.61 10.18
N GLY A 52 0.97 15.73 9.59
CA GLY A 52 0.81 15.53 8.15
C GLY A 52 -0.40 16.28 7.58
N THR A 53 -0.82 15.86 6.38
CA THR A 53 -2.01 16.41 5.70
C THR A 53 -3.00 15.29 5.39
N ALA A 54 -4.27 15.49 5.70
CA ALA A 54 -5.35 14.59 5.33
C ALA A 54 -5.90 14.93 3.94
N VAL A 55 -6.13 13.92 3.11
CA VAL A 55 -6.85 14.06 1.84
C VAL A 55 -7.87 12.93 1.72
N VAL A 56 -9.15 13.29 1.61
CA VAL A 56 -10.19 12.29 1.33
C VAL A 56 -10.04 11.84 -0.12
N CYS A 57 -9.76 10.56 -0.31
CA CYS A 57 -9.50 10.02 -1.64
C CYS A 57 -10.04 8.58 -1.78
N ASP A 58 -10.87 8.36 -2.79
CA ASP A 58 -11.15 7.04 -3.33
C ASP A 58 -10.26 6.80 -4.55
N VAL A 59 -9.36 5.82 -4.45
CA VAL A 59 -8.41 5.51 -5.53
C VAL A 59 -9.08 4.95 -6.78
N THR A 60 -10.34 4.51 -6.68
CA THR A 60 -11.14 4.01 -7.81
C THR A 60 -11.88 5.12 -8.55
N ASP A 61 -11.91 6.34 -7.99
CA ASP A 61 -12.53 7.52 -8.58
C ASP A 61 -11.48 8.46 -9.16
N ALA A 62 -11.53 8.68 -10.46
CA ALA A 62 -10.56 9.49 -11.20
C ALA A 62 -10.56 10.98 -10.78
N GLU A 63 -11.74 11.54 -10.42
CA GLU A 63 -11.84 12.93 -9.96
C GLU A 63 -11.19 13.08 -8.58
N SER A 64 -11.44 12.13 -7.68
CA SER A 64 -10.83 12.06 -6.36
C SER A 64 -9.30 11.93 -6.43
N VAL A 65 -8.80 11.10 -7.35
CA VAL A 65 -7.35 10.95 -7.60
C VAL A 65 -6.75 12.23 -8.19
N SER A 66 -7.46 12.92 -9.08
CA SER A 66 -7.02 14.21 -9.63
C SER A 66 -6.92 15.28 -8.56
N ALA A 67 -7.90 15.34 -7.64
CA ALA A 67 -7.86 16.25 -6.49
C ALA A 67 -6.69 15.96 -5.54
N LEU A 68 -6.39 14.69 -5.29
CA LEU A 68 -5.20 14.29 -4.53
C LEU A 68 -3.92 14.80 -5.20
N ALA A 69 -3.78 14.61 -6.51
CA ALA A 69 -2.60 15.05 -7.25
C ALA A 69 -2.42 16.58 -7.23
N ALA A 70 -3.51 17.33 -7.37
CA ALA A 70 -3.50 18.79 -7.25
C ALA A 70 -3.01 19.25 -5.86
N ARG A 71 -3.57 18.65 -4.79
CA ARG A 71 -3.17 18.98 -3.41
C ARG A 71 -1.71 18.65 -3.12
N VAL A 72 -1.21 17.53 -3.66
CA VAL A 72 0.22 17.15 -3.54
C VAL A 72 1.12 18.17 -4.23
N GLY A 73 0.71 18.68 -5.40
CA GLY A 73 1.44 19.74 -6.11
C GLY A 73 1.52 21.06 -5.31
N GLU A 74 0.41 21.47 -4.70
CA GLU A 74 0.36 22.65 -3.80
C GLU A 74 1.30 22.46 -2.60
N LEU A 75 1.20 21.33 -1.91
CA LEU A 75 2.03 20.99 -0.75
C LEU A 75 3.52 20.96 -1.09
N ALA A 76 3.90 20.42 -2.24
CA ALA A 76 5.28 20.45 -2.68
C ALA A 76 5.80 21.90 -2.77
N GLY A 77 5.01 22.82 -3.35
CA GLY A 77 5.33 24.24 -3.39
C GLY A 77 5.40 24.88 -1.99
N GLU A 78 4.43 24.61 -1.11
CA GLU A 78 4.40 25.10 0.28
C GLU A 78 5.63 24.66 1.09
N LEU A 79 6.11 23.44 0.85
CA LEU A 79 7.28 22.85 1.50
C LEU A 79 8.62 23.20 0.81
N GLY A 80 8.61 23.99 -0.26
CA GLY A 80 9.79 24.30 -1.06
C GLY A 80 10.41 23.07 -1.74
N ARG A 81 9.58 22.09 -2.11
CA ARG A 81 9.98 20.87 -2.81
C ARG A 81 9.72 21.00 -4.30
N ALA A 82 10.55 20.36 -5.12
CA ALA A 82 10.32 20.30 -6.56
C ALA A 82 9.18 19.34 -6.94
N GLY A 83 8.87 18.38 -6.05
CA GLY A 83 7.82 17.38 -6.26
C GLY A 83 7.66 16.42 -5.10
N LEU A 84 7.01 15.31 -5.37
CA LEU A 84 6.75 14.22 -4.43
C LEU A 84 7.96 13.28 -4.33
N ASP A 85 8.42 12.99 -3.12
CA ASP A 85 9.56 12.12 -2.90
C ASP A 85 9.15 10.63 -2.82
N VAL A 86 8.02 10.31 -2.16
CA VAL A 86 7.59 8.93 -1.94
C VAL A 86 6.09 8.78 -2.18
N LEU A 87 5.71 7.81 -3.00
CA LEU A 87 4.35 7.30 -3.12
C LEU A 87 4.28 5.88 -2.57
N VAL A 88 3.44 5.64 -1.56
CA VAL A 88 3.10 4.31 -1.08
C VAL A 88 1.68 3.96 -1.53
N ASN A 89 1.57 3.13 -2.56
CA ASN A 89 0.31 2.55 -3.00
C ASN A 89 -0.06 1.38 -2.08
N ASN A 90 -0.76 1.68 -0.99
CA ASN A 90 -1.21 0.70 -0.02
C ASN A 90 -2.72 0.45 -0.08
N ALA A 91 -3.52 1.37 -0.62
CA ALA A 91 -4.96 1.14 -0.78
C ALA A 91 -5.22 -0.18 -1.51
N GLY A 92 -6.04 -1.04 -0.91
CA GLY A 92 -6.35 -2.35 -1.41
C GLY A 92 -7.25 -3.13 -0.46
N GLY A 93 -7.71 -4.29 -0.89
CA GLY A 93 -8.57 -5.13 -0.07
C GLY A 93 -8.80 -6.51 -0.69
N ALA A 94 -9.37 -7.40 0.11
CA ALA A 94 -9.88 -8.69 -0.32
C ALA A 94 -11.37 -8.79 0.06
N PHE A 95 -12.18 -9.36 -0.83
CA PHE A 95 -13.61 -9.54 -0.65
C PHE A 95 -13.97 -10.99 -0.94
N GLY A 96 -14.61 -11.65 0.02
CA GLY A 96 -15.03 -13.03 -0.09
C GLY A 96 -13.87 -14.07 -0.09
N SER A 97 -14.26 -15.32 -0.10
CA SER A 97 -13.35 -16.48 -0.14
C SER A 97 -14.00 -17.71 -0.81
N ALA A 98 -14.99 -17.49 -1.67
CA ALA A 98 -15.67 -18.57 -2.37
C ALA A 98 -14.73 -19.27 -3.39
N PRO A 99 -14.90 -20.57 -3.63
CA PRO A 99 -14.29 -21.26 -4.76
C PRO A 99 -14.66 -20.59 -6.09
N VAL A 100 -13.86 -20.78 -7.14
CA VAL A 100 -14.13 -20.17 -8.46
C VAL A 100 -15.52 -20.49 -9.00
N ALA A 101 -16.01 -21.69 -8.75
CA ALA A 101 -17.33 -22.11 -9.20
C ALA A 101 -18.49 -21.35 -8.56
N GLU A 102 -18.26 -20.72 -7.40
CA GLU A 102 -19.24 -19.98 -6.62
C GLU A 102 -18.86 -18.49 -6.50
N GLY A 103 -17.82 -18.07 -7.25
CA GLY A 103 -17.24 -16.74 -7.14
C GLY A 103 -18.18 -15.64 -7.61
N ASP A 104 -18.29 -14.56 -6.82
CA ASP A 104 -19.04 -13.37 -7.17
C ASP A 104 -18.19 -12.44 -8.05
N ALA A 105 -18.65 -12.20 -9.27
CA ALA A 105 -17.98 -11.36 -10.25
C ALA A 105 -17.86 -9.88 -9.79
N GLU A 106 -18.82 -9.37 -9.02
CA GLU A 106 -18.76 -8.00 -8.50
C GLU A 106 -17.67 -7.85 -7.43
N GLN A 107 -17.53 -8.84 -6.54
CA GLN A 107 -16.42 -8.86 -5.58
C GLN A 107 -15.05 -8.93 -6.30
N TRP A 108 -14.95 -9.71 -7.38
CA TRP A 108 -13.73 -9.80 -8.17
C TRP A 108 -13.40 -8.47 -8.87
N ARG A 109 -14.41 -7.82 -9.49
CA ARG A 109 -14.23 -6.48 -10.08
C ARG A 109 -13.77 -5.48 -9.04
N ALA A 110 -14.44 -5.41 -7.89
CA ALA A 110 -14.07 -4.51 -6.82
C ALA A 110 -12.63 -4.75 -6.30
N MET A 111 -12.20 -6.02 -6.19
CA MET A 111 -10.80 -6.34 -5.87
C MET A 111 -9.83 -5.86 -6.93
N TYR A 112 -10.15 -6.04 -8.21
CA TYR A 112 -9.31 -5.59 -9.31
C TYR A 112 -9.27 -4.06 -9.39
N ASP A 113 -10.41 -3.41 -9.24
CA ASP A 113 -10.52 -1.95 -9.29
C ASP A 113 -9.66 -1.28 -8.21
N VAL A 114 -9.73 -1.73 -6.96
CA VAL A 114 -8.97 -1.10 -5.89
C VAL A 114 -7.48 -1.46 -5.92
N ASN A 115 -7.12 -2.75 -6.18
CA ASN A 115 -5.73 -3.21 -6.08
C ASN A 115 -4.90 -2.95 -7.33
N VAL A 116 -5.53 -2.83 -8.52
CA VAL A 116 -4.82 -2.71 -9.82
C VAL A 116 -5.15 -1.38 -10.49
N ILE A 117 -6.42 -1.11 -10.77
CA ILE A 117 -6.82 0.12 -11.47
C ILE A 117 -6.56 1.35 -10.59
N GLY A 118 -6.94 1.31 -9.33
CA GLY A 118 -6.69 2.39 -8.37
C GLY A 118 -5.20 2.69 -8.19
N LEU A 119 -4.38 1.64 -8.05
CA LEU A 119 -2.92 1.79 -8.01
C LEU A 119 -2.39 2.48 -9.28
N MET A 120 -2.83 2.03 -10.46
CA MET A 120 -2.44 2.60 -11.74
C MET A 120 -2.86 4.07 -11.84
N GLN A 121 -4.11 4.41 -11.47
CA GLN A 121 -4.62 5.78 -11.53
C GLN A 121 -3.81 6.73 -10.65
N VAL A 122 -3.58 6.35 -9.38
CA VAL A 122 -2.79 7.17 -8.43
C VAL A 122 -1.35 7.32 -8.91
N THR A 123 -0.72 6.23 -9.36
CA THR A 123 0.63 6.26 -9.91
C THR A 123 0.72 7.21 -11.10
N LYS A 124 -0.17 7.07 -12.09
CA LYS A 124 -0.23 7.92 -13.28
C LYS A 124 -0.39 9.40 -12.93
N ALA A 125 -1.27 9.73 -11.98
CA ALA A 125 -1.55 11.11 -11.60
C ALA A 125 -0.37 11.77 -10.86
N LEU A 126 0.38 11.00 -10.05
CA LEU A 126 1.48 11.52 -9.24
C LEU A 126 2.87 11.35 -9.90
N LEU A 127 2.97 10.58 -11.00
CA LEU A 127 4.24 10.32 -11.67
C LEU A 127 4.99 11.59 -12.11
N PRO A 128 4.35 12.63 -12.69
CA PRO A 128 5.06 13.87 -13.03
C PRO A 128 5.72 14.52 -11.81
N SER A 129 5.05 14.49 -10.65
CA SER A 129 5.57 15.05 -9.38
C SER A 129 6.72 14.21 -8.82
N LEU A 130 6.65 12.86 -8.94
CA LEU A 130 7.73 11.95 -8.56
C LEU A 130 8.98 12.17 -9.41
N ILE A 131 8.83 12.32 -10.72
CA ILE A 131 9.95 12.62 -11.63
C ILE A 131 10.56 14.00 -11.30
N ALA A 132 9.73 15.01 -11.04
CA ALA A 132 10.18 16.36 -10.72
C ALA A 132 11.00 16.43 -9.42
N SER A 133 10.80 15.51 -8.47
CA SER A 133 11.60 15.45 -7.24
C SER A 133 13.07 15.11 -7.49
N GLY A 134 13.40 14.48 -8.62
CA GLY A 134 14.75 14.06 -8.99
C GLY A 134 15.26 12.79 -8.28
N ALA A 135 14.48 12.23 -7.35
CA ALA A 135 14.81 11.00 -6.61
C ALA A 135 13.54 10.30 -6.10
N GLY A 136 12.47 10.30 -6.91
CA GLY A 136 11.18 9.74 -6.54
C GLY A 136 11.20 8.25 -6.22
N VAL A 137 10.28 7.80 -5.36
CA VAL A 137 10.11 6.38 -5.03
C VAL A 137 8.65 6.01 -5.11
N ILE A 138 8.33 4.98 -5.86
CA ILE A 138 7.04 4.29 -5.85
C ILE A 138 7.23 2.99 -5.07
N CYS A 139 6.48 2.82 -3.97
CA CYS A 139 6.43 1.59 -3.21
C CYS A 139 5.01 1.01 -3.27
N ASN A 140 4.85 -0.09 -3.96
CA ASN A 140 3.57 -0.78 -4.06
C ASN A 140 3.46 -1.84 -2.96
N VAL A 141 2.35 -1.85 -2.22
CA VAL A 141 2.07 -2.90 -1.23
C VAL A 141 1.39 -4.07 -1.94
N GLY A 142 2.23 -5.03 -2.29
CA GLY A 142 1.81 -6.29 -2.89
C GLY A 142 1.25 -7.28 -1.86
N SER A 143 1.54 -8.54 -2.08
CA SER A 143 1.23 -9.64 -1.16
C SER A 143 1.97 -10.91 -1.60
N THR A 144 2.22 -11.84 -0.69
CA THR A 144 2.58 -13.21 -1.07
C THR A 144 1.50 -13.90 -1.91
N ALA A 145 0.25 -13.43 -1.83
CA ALA A 145 -0.85 -13.83 -2.71
C ALA A 145 -0.69 -13.38 -4.18
N GLY A 146 0.18 -12.42 -4.46
CA GLY A 146 0.56 -12.03 -5.82
C GLY A 146 1.58 -12.98 -6.47
N ARG A 147 2.02 -14.03 -5.78
CA ARG A 147 3.06 -14.97 -6.23
C ARG A 147 2.61 -16.42 -6.23
N ILE A 148 1.64 -16.76 -5.41
CA ILE A 148 1.16 -18.13 -5.25
C ILE A 148 -0.35 -18.11 -5.08
N ALA A 149 -1.05 -18.89 -5.90
CA ALA A 149 -2.48 -19.12 -5.76
C ALA A 149 -2.77 -20.03 -4.54
N TYR A 150 -3.95 -19.87 -3.96
CA TYR A 150 -4.48 -20.72 -2.90
C TYR A 150 -6.00 -20.83 -2.99
N GLU A 151 -6.54 -21.90 -2.47
CA GLU A 151 -7.98 -22.16 -2.46
C GLU A 151 -8.76 -21.05 -1.74
N GLY A 152 -9.89 -20.64 -2.32
CA GLY A 152 -10.71 -19.53 -1.81
C GLY A 152 -10.06 -18.15 -1.96
N GLY A 153 -8.93 -18.05 -2.64
CA GLY A 153 -8.20 -16.80 -2.84
C GLY A 153 -8.23 -16.27 -4.28
N ALA A 154 -8.93 -16.92 -5.20
CA ALA A 154 -8.76 -16.69 -6.64
C ALA A 154 -8.89 -15.22 -7.07
N GLY A 155 -9.94 -14.50 -6.66
CA GLY A 155 -10.12 -13.08 -7.01
C GLY A 155 -9.01 -12.19 -6.44
N TYR A 156 -8.65 -12.40 -5.17
CA TYR A 156 -7.59 -11.64 -4.52
C TYR A 156 -6.20 -11.96 -5.09
N THR A 157 -5.90 -13.24 -5.34
CA THR A 157 -4.62 -13.64 -5.96
C THR A 157 -4.49 -13.08 -7.36
N ALA A 158 -5.56 -13.11 -8.17
CA ALA A 158 -5.56 -12.50 -9.50
C ALA A 158 -5.26 -10.99 -9.44
N ALA A 159 -5.92 -10.25 -8.53
CA ALA A 159 -5.68 -8.83 -8.33
C ALA A 159 -4.24 -8.55 -7.86
N LYS A 160 -3.70 -9.33 -6.92
CA LYS A 160 -2.33 -9.12 -6.42
C LYS A 160 -1.24 -9.57 -7.41
N HIS A 161 -1.49 -10.57 -8.27
CA HIS A 161 -0.63 -10.83 -9.42
C HIS A 161 -0.66 -9.64 -10.41
N GLY A 162 -1.85 -9.02 -10.61
CA GLY A 162 -1.96 -7.77 -11.38
C GLY A 162 -1.11 -6.64 -10.79
N THR A 163 -1.13 -6.45 -9.47
CA THR A 163 -0.28 -5.48 -8.76
C THR A 163 1.21 -5.74 -9.03
N GLN A 164 1.64 -7.01 -8.94
CA GLN A 164 3.03 -7.40 -9.21
C GLN A 164 3.43 -7.08 -10.65
N VAL A 165 2.63 -7.51 -11.63
CA VAL A 165 2.92 -7.27 -13.05
C VAL A 165 2.99 -5.79 -13.37
N VAL A 166 2.07 -4.96 -12.84
CA VAL A 166 2.12 -3.50 -13.00
C VAL A 166 3.40 -2.93 -12.40
N THR A 167 3.83 -3.41 -11.22
CA THR A 167 5.07 -2.95 -10.58
C THR A 167 6.31 -3.29 -11.42
N GLU A 168 6.39 -4.51 -11.94
CA GLU A 168 7.49 -4.94 -12.81
C GLU A 168 7.52 -4.13 -14.10
N THR A 169 6.35 -3.89 -14.72
CA THR A 169 6.22 -3.09 -15.95
C THR A 169 6.62 -1.63 -15.72
N LEU A 170 6.16 -1.01 -14.64
CA LEU A 170 6.58 0.36 -14.26
C LEU A 170 8.10 0.48 -14.14
N ARG A 171 8.78 -0.53 -13.59
CA ARG A 171 10.23 -0.55 -13.46
C ARG A 171 10.93 -0.56 -14.82
N LEU A 172 10.36 -1.28 -15.80
CA LEU A 172 10.87 -1.31 -17.18
C LEU A 172 10.62 0.02 -17.90
N GLU A 173 9.44 0.62 -17.70
CA GLU A 173 9.05 1.86 -18.39
C GLU A 173 9.74 3.10 -17.82
N LEU A 174 10.15 3.08 -16.55
CA LEU A 174 10.77 4.22 -15.87
C LEU A 174 12.28 4.08 -15.67
N PHE A 175 12.94 3.15 -16.37
CA PHE A 175 14.37 2.85 -16.18
C PHE A 175 15.29 4.04 -16.41
N ASP A 176 14.88 5.00 -17.24
CA ASP A 176 15.61 6.22 -17.59
C ASP A 176 15.15 7.46 -16.79
N GLN A 177 14.16 7.30 -15.91
CA GLN A 177 13.64 8.36 -15.06
C GLN A 177 14.27 8.30 -13.66
N PRO A 178 14.38 9.43 -12.94
CA PRO A 178 14.91 9.47 -11.58
C PRO A 178 13.88 8.95 -10.56
N VAL A 179 13.30 7.77 -10.81
CA VAL A 179 12.25 7.16 -9.98
C VAL A 179 12.58 5.69 -9.74
N ARG A 180 12.61 5.30 -8.48
CA ARG A 180 12.72 3.90 -8.06
C ARG A 180 11.34 3.27 -7.96
N VAL A 181 11.21 2.00 -8.36
CA VAL A 181 9.95 1.25 -8.27
C VAL A 181 10.18 -0.02 -7.47
N CYS A 182 9.54 -0.09 -6.31
CA CYS A 182 9.73 -1.12 -5.30
C CYS A 182 8.39 -1.83 -5.01
N GLU A 183 8.46 -3.08 -4.55
CA GLU A 183 7.31 -3.80 -4.00
C GLU A 183 7.64 -4.34 -2.61
N VAL A 184 6.75 -4.11 -1.65
CA VAL A 184 6.75 -4.83 -0.37
C VAL A 184 5.58 -5.79 -0.35
N ALA A 185 5.88 -7.09 -0.20
CA ALA A 185 4.91 -8.18 -0.33
C ALA A 185 4.75 -8.95 0.99
N PRO A 186 3.81 -8.54 1.85
CA PRO A 186 3.57 -9.20 3.12
C PRO A 186 2.89 -10.56 2.96
N GLY A 187 3.20 -11.46 3.89
CA GLY A 187 2.43 -12.67 4.14
C GLY A 187 1.23 -12.41 5.05
N MET A 188 1.09 -13.24 6.09
CA MET A 188 0.00 -13.12 7.06
C MET A 188 0.26 -11.94 8.02
N VAL A 189 -0.54 -10.89 7.88
CA VAL A 189 -0.52 -9.71 8.75
C VAL A 189 -1.84 -9.63 9.50
N ARG A 190 -1.79 -9.58 10.83
CA ARG A 190 -2.98 -9.31 11.65
C ARG A 190 -3.20 -7.80 11.69
N THR A 191 -4.30 -7.36 11.11
CA THR A 191 -4.83 -5.99 11.23
C THR A 191 -6.29 -6.05 11.65
N ASP A 192 -6.79 -4.99 12.26
CA ASP A 192 -8.14 -4.97 12.84
C ASP A 192 -9.26 -5.17 11.80
N GLU A 193 -9.00 -4.80 10.54
CA GLU A 193 -10.08 -4.70 9.56
C GLU A 193 -9.94 -5.62 8.33
N PHE A 194 -8.73 -6.00 7.91
CA PHE A 194 -8.56 -6.71 6.64
C PHE A 194 -9.33 -8.02 6.57
N ALA A 195 -9.21 -8.87 7.59
CA ALA A 195 -9.93 -10.13 7.64
C ALA A 195 -11.44 -9.90 7.84
N LEU A 196 -11.81 -8.93 8.69
CA LEU A 196 -13.20 -8.60 8.95
C LEU A 196 -13.93 -8.11 7.69
N VAL A 197 -13.30 -7.22 6.92
CA VAL A 197 -13.83 -6.73 5.62
C VAL A 197 -13.94 -7.87 4.62
N ARG A 198 -12.92 -8.73 4.55
CA ARG A 198 -12.92 -9.89 3.65
C ARG A 198 -14.09 -10.83 3.88
N PHE A 199 -14.47 -11.01 5.13
CA PHE A 199 -15.57 -11.91 5.53
C PHE A 199 -16.85 -11.15 5.88
N GLU A 200 -17.05 -9.95 5.33
CA GLU A 200 -18.31 -9.17 5.43
C GLU A 200 -18.78 -8.93 6.88
N GLY A 201 -17.82 -8.76 7.81
CA GLY A 201 -18.09 -8.53 9.23
C GLY A 201 -18.17 -9.81 10.07
N ASP A 202 -18.00 -10.99 9.48
CA ASP A 202 -17.98 -12.27 10.21
C ASP A 202 -16.69 -12.38 11.06
N GLN A 203 -16.81 -12.05 12.34
CA GLN A 203 -15.70 -12.03 13.28
C GLN A 203 -15.11 -13.43 13.53
N GLU A 204 -15.93 -14.47 13.52
CA GLU A 204 -15.49 -15.85 13.75
C GLU A 204 -14.57 -16.31 12.61
N LYS A 205 -14.96 -16.05 11.36
CA LYS A 205 -14.10 -16.34 10.19
C LYS A 205 -12.84 -15.48 10.16
N ALA A 206 -12.95 -14.22 10.55
CA ALA A 206 -11.81 -13.32 10.62
C ALA A 206 -10.77 -13.81 11.64
N ASP A 207 -11.21 -14.23 12.83
CA ASP A 207 -10.35 -14.75 13.88
C ASP A 207 -9.75 -16.12 13.52
N ALA A 208 -10.51 -16.97 12.83
CA ALA A 208 -10.06 -18.29 12.36
C ALA A 208 -8.83 -18.21 11.44
N VAL A 209 -8.65 -17.11 10.71
CA VAL A 209 -7.45 -16.88 9.88
C VAL A 209 -6.17 -16.99 10.72
N TYR A 210 -6.20 -16.44 11.92
CA TYR A 210 -5.03 -16.32 12.81
C TYR A 210 -4.99 -17.37 13.92
N ALA A 211 -6.01 -18.22 14.02
CA ALA A 211 -6.12 -19.22 15.08
C ALA A 211 -4.87 -20.11 15.13
N GLY A 212 -4.26 -20.25 16.31
CA GLY A 212 -3.07 -21.05 16.55
C GLY A 212 -1.77 -20.48 15.96
N VAL A 213 -1.78 -19.32 15.31
CA VAL A 213 -0.55 -18.64 14.85
C VAL A 213 -0.04 -17.75 16.00
N ALA A 214 1.08 -18.14 16.61
CA ALA A 214 1.59 -17.48 17.80
C ALA A 214 1.91 -15.99 17.58
N GLU A 215 2.59 -15.67 16.47
CA GLU A 215 3.08 -14.33 16.16
C GLU A 215 2.87 -14.05 14.66
N PRO A 216 1.65 -13.71 14.20
CA PRO A 216 1.47 -13.16 12.86
C PRO A 216 2.19 -11.80 12.75
N LEU A 217 2.57 -11.35 11.56
CA LEU A 217 3.03 -9.98 11.39
C LEU A 217 1.95 -9.01 11.87
N VAL A 218 2.37 -7.86 12.37
CA VAL A 218 1.52 -6.70 12.64
C VAL A 218 1.76 -5.62 11.59
N ALA A 219 0.91 -4.61 11.57
CA ALA A 219 1.00 -3.51 10.59
C ALA A 219 2.35 -2.79 10.67
N GLU A 220 2.89 -2.64 11.87
CA GLU A 220 4.16 -1.98 12.17
C GLU A 220 5.36 -2.70 11.55
N ASP A 221 5.36 -4.04 11.50
CA ASP A 221 6.43 -4.81 10.83
C ASP A 221 6.50 -4.49 9.34
N VAL A 222 5.34 -4.34 8.70
CA VAL A 222 5.26 -3.99 7.28
C VAL A 222 5.64 -2.53 7.07
N ALA A 223 5.20 -1.63 7.95
CA ALA A 223 5.53 -0.22 7.90
C ALA A 223 7.05 0.02 8.05
N ASP A 224 7.72 -0.72 8.93
CA ASP A 224 9.17 -0.65 9.09
C ASP A 224 9.90 -1.13 7.82
N ALA A 225 9.43 -2.23 7.22
CA ALA A 225 9.97 -2.71 5.95
C ALA A 225 9.78 -1.68 4.81
N ILE A 226 8.61 -1.04 4.69
CA ILE A 226 8.35 0.02 3.71
C ILE A 226 9.29 1.20 3.95
N ALA A 227 9.40 1.69 5.18
CA ALA A 227 10.28 2.80 5.52
C ALA A 227 11.73 2.48 5.18
N TRP A 228 12.21 1.26 5.49
CA TRP A 228 13.54 0.82 5.12
C TRP A 228 13.75 0.83 3.60
N VAL A 229 12.82 0.31 2.80
CA VAL A 229 12.90 0.28 1.34
C VAL A 229 12.97 1.69 0.76
N VAL A 230 12.08 2.59 1.16
CA VAL A 230 11.96 3.91 0.54
C VAL A 230 13.11 4.85 0.92
N THR A 231 13.75 4.63 2.06
CA THR A 231 14.88 5.45 2.55
C THR A 231 16.26 4.99 2.03
N ARG A 232 16.35 3.99 1.15
CA ARG A 232 17.63 3.60 0.56
C ARG A 232 18.20 4.72 -0.32
N PRO A 233 19.53 4.78 -0.49
CA PRO A 233 20.17 5.75 -1.40
C PRO A 233 19.55 5.71 -2.81
N PRO A 234 19.49 6.83 -3.56
CA PRO A 234 18.79 6.90 -4.84
C PRO A 234 19.23 5.90 -5.91
N HIS A 235 20.49 5.45 -5.85
CA HIS A 235 21.03 4.45 -6.77
C HIS A 235 20.74 3.00 -6.38
N VAL A 236 20.08 2.77 -5.23
CA VAL A 236 19.73 1.43 -4.73
C VAL A 236 18.23 1.21 -4.88
N ASN A 237 17.84 0.36 -5.81
CA ASN A 237 16.45 -0.10 -5.93
C ASN A 237 16.29 -1.44 -5.21
N ILE A 238 15.29 -1.55 -4.36
CA ILE A 238 14.85 -2.83 -3.80
C ILE A 238 13.65 -3.25 -4.62
N ASP A 239 13.88 -4.10 -5.60
CA ASP A 239 12.84 -4.51 -6.55
C ASP A 239 11.65 -5.14 -5.85
N GLU A 240 11.96 -6.01 -4.89
CA GLU A 240 10.97 -6.77 -4.15
C GLU A 240 11.48 -7.11 -2.75
N LEU A 241 10.62 -6.92 -1.75
CA LEU A 241 10.84 -7.37 -0.39
C LEU A 241 9.66 -8.21 0.08
N VAL A 242 9.87 -9.52 0.23
CA VAL A 242 8.85 -10.45 0.74
C VAL A 242 9.09 -10.69 2.21
N ILE A 243 8.08 -10.38 3.05
CA ILE A 243 8.13 -10.62 4.49
C ILE A 243 6.99 -11.53 4.93
N ARG A 244 7.29 -12.47 5.82
CA ARG A 244 6.32 -13.41 6.41
C ARG A 244 6.57 -13.54 7.90
N PRO A 245 5.53 -13.86 8.69
CA PRO A 245 5.79 -14.31 10.05
C PRO A 245 6.60 -15.61 10.00
N ARG A 246 7.44 -15.83 10.98
CA ARG A 246 8.26 -17.05 11.09
C ARG A 246 7.43 -18.34 10.99
N ALA A 247 6.18 -18.29 11.45
CA ALA A 247 5.25 -19.40 11.41
C ALA A 247 4.74 -19.72 9.97
N GLN A 248 4.89 -18.83 8.99
CA GLN A 248 4.38 -19.01 7.63
C GLN A 248 5.50 -19.33 6.65
N ALA A 249 5.70 -20.60 6.32
CA ALA A 249 6.65 -21.04 5.29
C ALA A 249 6.10 -20.88 3.86
N ALA A 250 4.79 -21.07 3.66
CA ALA A 250 4.07 -20.89 2.40
C ALA A 250 2.60 -20.50 2.67
N GLN A 251 1.82 -20.17 1.63
CA GLN A 251 0.40 -19.80 1.80
C GLN A 251 -0.41 -20.91 2.49
N HIS A 252 -0.11 -22.16 2.18
CA HIS A 252 -0.77 -23.33 2.74
C HIS A 252 0.01 -24.03 3.86
N LYS A 253 1.21 -23.55 4.19
CA LYS A 253 2.09 -24.17 5.20
C LYS A 253 2.38 -23.19 6.33
N ILE A 254 1.50 -23.23 7.33
CA ILE A 254 1.54 -22.36 8.50
C ILE A 254 1.63 -23.25 9.75
N HIS A 255 2.60 -22.96 10.62
CA HIS A 255 2.69 -23.63 11.93
C HIS A 255 1.63 -23.05 12.86
N ARG A 256 0.79 -23.93 13.38
CA ARG A 256 -0.26 -23.60 14.36
C ARG A 256 -0.05 -24.43 15.61
N VAL A 257 -0.17 -23.81 16.76
CA VAL A 257 -0.08 -24.43 18.11
C VAL A 257 -1.42 -24.49 18.77
#